data_a2a512740ba7fb9e70750ab201fc069a
#
_entry.id   a2a512740ba7fb9e70750ab201fc069a
#
_cell.length_a   1.000
_cell.length_b   1.000
_cell.length_c   1.000
_cell.angle_alpha   90.00
_cell.angle_beta   90.00
_cell.angle_gamma   90.00
#
_symmetry.space_group_name_H-M   'P 1'
#
loop_
_entity.id
_entity.type
_entity.pdbx_description
1 polymer ?
#
loop_
_entity_poly.entity_id
_entity_poly.type
_entity_poly.pdbx_seq_one_letter_code
_entity_poly.pdbx_strand_id
1 'polypeptide(L)'
;MVFTMVHFFNCDISNKFNIVGNIKFGINLASMRIVIQRVRSSQVLVNGEIVGQIGQGLNLLVGIAPTDTETELNWMVKKCLELRLFPDETGKVWAKSVLEIGGELLVVSQFTLYADCRKGRRPSFDGSATPEIAKNLYDLFVEKLRLSGLNVATGVFGAMMQVDIINDGPITMILEREAEG
;
A
#
# COMPACT_ATOMS: atom_id res chain seq x y z
N MET A 1 -17.06 17.40 -15.13
CA MET A 1 -17.17 15.94 -15.20
C MET A 1 -15.75 15.39 -15.16
N VAL A 2 -15.28 14.99 -13.99
CA VAL A 2 -13.88 14.56 -13.76
C VAL A 2 -13.85 13.05 -13.88
N PHE A 3 -13.23 12.52 -14.94
CA PHE A 3 -13.00 11.10 -15.10
C PHE A 3 -11.83 10.68 -14.20
N THR A 4 -12.14 9.94 -13.15
CA THR A 4 -11.11 9.26 -12.33
C THR A 4 -10.63 8.04 -13.11
N MET A 5 -9.45 8.16 -13.71
CA MET A 5 -8.81 7.06 -14.43
C MET A 5 -8.05 6.20 -13.41
N VAL A 6 -8.66 5.12 -12.98
CA VAL A 6 -8.02 4.12 -12.13
C VAL A 6 -7.25 3.17 -13.04
N HIS A 7 -5.92 3.26 -13.07
CA HIS A 7 -5.08 2.32 -13.79
C HIS A 7 -4.71 1.15 -12.85
N PHE A 8 -5.24 -0.01 -13.18
CA PHE A 8 -4.80 -1.26 -12.57
C PHE A 8 -3.54 -1.76 -13.30
N PHE A 9 -2.38 -1.61 -12.70
CA PHE A 9 -1.19 -2.31 -13.14
C PHE A 9 -1.03 -3.57 -12.31
N ASN A 10 -1.43 -4.69 -12.87
CA ASN A 10 -1.06 -6.02 -12.38
C ASN A 10 0.39 -6.26 -12.80
N CYS A 11 1.35 -6.06 -11.91
CA CYS A 11 2.77 -6.30 -12.19
C CYS A 11 3.10 -7.70 -11.68
N ASP A 12 3.16 -8.61 -12.63
CA ASP A 12 3.61 -9.99 -12.58
C ASP A 12 2.52 -11.08 -12.59
N ILE A 13 2.13 -11.45 -13.81
CA ILE A 13 1.46 -12.73 -14.07
C ILE A 13 2.51 -13.67 -14.64
N SER A 14 3.30 -14.31 -13.79
CA SER A 14 4.00 -15.53 -14.20
C SER A 14 3.02 -16.70 -14.08
N ASN A 15 2.30 -16.97 -15.20
CA ASN A 15 1.52 -18.18 -15.41
C ASN A 15 2.42 -19.42 -15.26
N LYS A 16 2.39 -20.09 -14.11
CA LYS A 16 2.73 -21.50 -14.01
C LYS A 16 1.45 -22.30 -13.75
N PHE A 17 0.74 -22.59 -14.84
CA PHE A 17 -0.26 -23.66 -14.82
C PHE A 17 0.47 -25.01 -14.77
N ASN A 18 0.58 -25.60 -13.60
CA ASN A 18 0.80 -27.03 -13.47
C ASN A 18 -0.55 -27.73 -13.52
N ILE A 19 -0.91 -28.26 -14.69
CA ILE A 19 -2.06 -29.15 -14.87
C ILE A 19 -1.64 -30.54 -14.42
N VAL A 20 -1.96 -30.90 -13.19
CA VAL A 20 -2.03 -32.30 -12.76
C VAL A 20 -3.35 -32.49 -12.04
N GLY A 21 -4.30 -33.12 -12.75
CA GLY A 21 -5.59 -33.56 -12.17
C GLY A 21 -6.56 -32.43 -11.82
N ASN A 22 -7.84 -32.63 -12.20
CA ASN A 22 -8.98 -31.71 -12.03
C ASN A 22 -9.33 -31.34 -10.58
N ILE A 23 -8.41 -30.77 -9.81
CA ILE A 23 -8.69 -30.15 -8.51
C ILE A 23 -8.13 -28.73 -8.58
N LYS A 24 -8.99 -27.77 -8.91
CA LYS A 24 -8.72 -26.36 -8.66
C LYS A 24 -8.74 -26.15 -7.14
N PHE A 25 -7.64 -26.38 -6.47
CA PHE A 25 -7.38 -25.71 -5.20
C PHE A 25 -7.01 -24.27 -5.55
N GLY A 26 -8.01 -23.43 -5.70
CA GLY A 26 -7.84 -22.00 -5.63
C GLY A 26 -7.52 -21.64 -4.18
N ILE A 27 -6.30 -21.92 -3.73
CA ILE A 27 -5.75 -21.23 -2.57
C ILE A 27 -5.60 -19.80 -3.07
N ASN A 28 -6.54 -18.97 -2.71
CA ASN A 28 -6.40 -17.53 -2.83
C ASN A 28 -5.33 -17.17 -1.80
N LEU A 29 -4.05 -17.30 -2.17
CA LEU A 29 -2.94 -16.88 -1.32
C LEU A 29 -3.17 -15.40 -1.06
N ALA A 30 -3.54 -15.09 0.16
CA ALA A 30 -3.70 -13.71 0.56
C ALA A 30 -2.34 -13.04 0.34
N SER A 31 -2.32 -11.92 -0.37
CA SER A 31 -1.12 -11.19 -0.75
C SER A 31 -1.02 -9.89 0.02
N MET A 32 0.18 -9.44 0.36
CA MET A 32 0.40 -8.10 0.88
C MET A 32 -0.13 -7.07 -0.13
N ARG A 33 -0.87 -6.07 0.36
CA ARG A 33 -1.51 -5.03 -0.45
C ARG A 33 -1.13 -3.65 0.02
N ILE A 34 -0.78 -2.79 -0.93
CA ILE A 34 -0.57 -1.38 -0.65
C ILE A 34 -1.30 -0.54 -1.69
N VAL A 35 -2.15 0.38 -1.23
CA VAL A 35 -2.68 1.44 -2.06
C VAL A 35 -1.74 2.63 -1.96
N ILE A 36 -1.13 3.00 -3.08
CA ILE A 36 -0.25 4.16 -3.20
C ILE A 36 -1.02 5.29 -3.82
N GLN A 37 -0.99 6.46 -3.17
CA GLN A 37 -1.56 7.69 -3.71
C GLN A 37 -0.49 8.78 -3.74
N ARG A 38 -0.24 9.37 -4.91
CA ARG A 38 0.60 10.55 -5.02
C ARG A 38 -0.16 11.77 -4.48
N VAL A 39 0.48 12.51 -3.58
CA VAL A 39 -0.16 13.59 -2.84
C VAL A 39 0.67 14.89 -2.87
N ARG A 40 -0.02 16.04 -2.76
CA ARG A 40 0.59 17.32 -2.44
C ARG A 40 0.78 17.47 -0.95
N SER A 41 -0.13 16.90 -0.18
CA SER A 41 -0.05 16.77 1.27
C SER A 41 -1.02 15.71 1.75
N SER A 42 -0.73 15.11 2.91
CA SER A 42 -1.65 14.22 3.61
C SER A 42 -1.37 14.26 5.10
N GLN A 43 -2.43 14.09 5.91
CA GLN A 43 -2.31 14.04 7.37
C GLN A 43 -3.27 13.03 7.99
N VAL A 44 -2.93 12.56 9.17
CA VAL A 44 -3.76 11.69 9.99
C VAL A 44 -4.09 12.41 11.29
N LEU A 45 -5.38 12.41 11.64
CA LEU A 45 -5.85 12.90 12.92
C LEU A 45 -6.46 11.73 13.74
N VAL A 46 -6.18 11.77 15.04
CA VAL A 46 -6.80 10.89 16.04
C VAL A 46 -7.35 11.78 17.14
N ASN A 47 -8.63 11.66 17.44
CA ASN A 47 -9.35 12.52 18.40
C ASN A 47 -9.19 14.03 18.12
N GLY A 48 -9.06 14.41 16.85
CA GLY A 48 -8.91 15.80 16.43
C GLY A 48 -7.47 16.35 16.48
N GLU A 49 -6.50 15.55 16.94
CA GLU A 49 -5.08 15.93 16.98
C GLU A 49 -4.33 15.29 15.82
N ILE A 50 -3.46 16.07 15.15
CA ILE A 50 -2.60 15.57 14.07
C ILE A 50 -1.51 14.69 14.68
N VAL A 51 -1.48 13.42 14.30
CA VAL A 51 -0.48 12.43 14.75
C VAL A 51 0.60 12.15 13.71
N GLY A 52 0.34 12.48 12.45
CA GLY A 52 1.30 12.35 11.35
C GLY A 52 0.88 13.20 10.16
N GLN A 53 1.83 13.85 9.51
CA GLN A 53 1.57 14.66 8.32
C GLN A 53 2.77 14.68 7.39
N ILE A 54 2.50 14.88 6.11
CA ILE A 54 3.49 15.01 5.05
C ILE A 54 3.11 16.13 4.07
N GLY A 55 4.13 16.68 3.40
CA GLY A 55 3.98 17.50 2.21
C GLY A 55 3.88 16.64 0.94
N GLN A 56 4.59 17.07 -0.11
CA GLN A 56 4.63 16.34 -1.39
C GLN A 56 5.25 14.96 -1.21
N GLY A 57 4.54 13.93 -1.68
CA GLY A 57 5.03 12.57 -1.54
C GLY A 57 3.97 11.51 -1.84
N LEU A 58 4.00 10.43 -1.05
CA LEU A 58 3.09 9.30 -1.20
C LEU A 58 2.35 9.00 0.10
N ASN A 59 1.03 8.86 0.00
CA ASN A 59 0.20 8.25 1.02
C ASN A 59 0.08 6.75 0.74
N LEU A 60 0.43 5.90 1.72
CA LEU A 60 0.48 4.45 1.62
C LEU A 60 -0.54 3.83 2.59
N LEU A 61 -1.60 3.21 2.05
CA LEU A 61 -2.54 2.40 2.83
C LEU A 61 -2.06 0.95 2.77
N VAL A 62 -1.67 0.37 3.92
CA VAL A 62 -0.97 -0.91 4.00
C VAL A 62 -1.86 -1.99 4.61
N GLY A 63 -2.16 -3.03 3.85
CA GLY A 63 -2.82 -4.25 4.29
C GLY A 63 -1.82 -5.41 4.33
N ILE A 64 -1.89 -6.20 5.41
CA ILE A 64 -1.01 -7.33 5.66
C ILE A 64 -1.83 -8.61 5.69
N ALA A 65 -1.38 -9.62 4.93
CA ALA A 65 -1.99 -10.94 4.86
C ALA A 65 -1.41 -11.90 5.93
N PRO A 66 -2.13 -12.98 6.28
CA PRO A 66 -1.64 -13.95 7.28
C PRO A 66 -0.35 -14.67 6.89
N THR A 67 -0.07 -14.76 5.59
CA THR A 67 1.08 -15.47 5.01
C THR A 67 2.26 -14.55 4.67
N ASP A 68 2.10 -13.23 4.86
CA ASP A 68 3.18 -12.29 4.55
C ASP A 68 4.38 -12.48 5.48
N THR A 69 5.54 -12.33 4.89
CA THR A 69 6.83 -12.41 5.56
C THR A 69 7.69 -11.18 5.27
N GLU A 70 8.89 -11.16 5.80
CA GLU A 70 9.85 -10.11 5.49
C GLU A 70 10.23 -10.07 3.99
N THR A 71 10.07 -11.16 3.26
CA THR A 71 10.34 -11.22 1.81
C THR A 71 9.40 -10.30 1.04
N GLU A 72 8.08 -10.41 1.31
CA GLU A 72 7.07 -9.56 0.70
C GLU A 72 7.27 -8.11 1.10
N LEU A 73 7.59 -7.87 2.39
CA LEU A 73 7.90 -6.52 2.89
C LEU A 73 9.05 -5.87 2.12
N ASN A 74 10.18 -6.57 1.97
CA ASN A 74 11.36 -6.03 1.29
C ASN A 74 11.04 -5.63 -0.15
N TRP A 75 10.27 -6.45 -0.86
CA TRP A 75 9.83 -6.12 -2.20
C TRP A 75 8.92 -4.89 -2.23
N MET A 76 7.95 -4.81 -1.29
CA MET A 76 7.03 -3.68 -1.19
C MET A 76 7.76 -2.37 -0.85
N VAL A 77 8.71 -2.40 0.10
CA VAL A 77 9.55 -1.25 0.45
C VAL A 77 10.28 -0.74 -0.79
N LYS A 78 10.97 -1.64 -1.52
CA LYS A 78 11.68 -1.29 -2.74
C LYS A 78 10.74 -0.67 -3.77
N LYS A 79 9.56 -1.25 -4.01
CA LYS A 79 8.58 -0.71 -4.97
C LYS A 79 8.06 0.66 -4.54
N CYS A 80 7.70 0.85 -3.28
CA CYS A 80 7.22 2.16 -2.79
C CYS A 80 8.27 3.26 -2.97
N LEU A 81 9.56 2.94 -2.79
CA LEU A 81 10.65 3.91 -2.91
C LEU A 81 11.08 4.19 -4.35
N GLU A 82 11.06 3.18 -5.24
CA GLU A 82 11.66 3.26 -6.58
C GLU A 82 10.66 3.49 -7.72
N LEU A 83 9.35 3.28 -7.49
CA LEU A 83 8.36 3.52 -8.55
C LEU A 83 8.40 4.98 -9.00
N ARG A 84 8.52 5.19 -10.30
CA ARG A 84 8.56 6.51 -10.91
C ARG A 84 7.15 7.07 -11.07
N LEU A 85 6.69 7.78 -10.05
CA LEU A 85 5.33 8.32 -9.97
C LEU A 85 5.27 9.85 -10.10
N PHE A 86 6.43 10.50 -10.23
CA PHE A 86 6.55 11.95 -10.30
C PHE A 86 7.11 12.39 -11.66
N PRO A 87 6.71 13.58 -12.13
CA PRO A 87 7.29 14.16 -13.33
C PRO A 87 8.72 14.66 -13.08
N ASP A 88 9.48 14.81 -14.16
CA ASP A 88 10.74 15.57 -14.15
C ASP A 88 10.51 17.06 -14.50
N GLU A 89 11.60 17.81 -14.56
CA GLU A 89 11.60 19.25 -14.85
C GLU A 89 11.14 19.56 -16.30
N THR A 90 11.15 18.57 -17.19
CA THR A 90 10.66 18.70 -18.56
C THR A 90 9.15 18.46 -18.66
N GLY A 91 8.51 18.04 -17.55
CA GLY A 91 7.10 17.66 -17.51
C GLY A 91 6.84 16.22 -17.97
N LYS A 92 7.90 15.41 -18.20
CA LYS A 92 7.75 13.99 -18.50
C LYS A 92 7.16 13.27 -17.29
N VAL A 93 5.95 12.75 -17.45
CA VAL A 93 5.25 11.95 -16.44
C VAL A 93 5.99 10.62 -16.24
N TRP A 94 5.96 10.06 -15.04
CA TRP A 94 6.59 8.77 -14.69
C TRP A 94 8.13 8.78 -14.81
N ALA A 95 8.75 9.90 -14.49
CA ALA A 95 10.17 10.11 -14.65
C ALA A 95 11.00 9.90 -13.38
N LYS A 96 10.44 10.31 -12.22
CA LYS A 96 11.14 10.29 -10.93
C LYS A 96 10.37 9.50 -9.87
N SER A 97 11.11 8.87 -8.97
CA SER A 97 10.60 8.21 -7.76
C SER A 97 10.47 9.20 -6.61
N VAL A 98 9.84 8.77 -5.51
CA VAL A 98 9.77 9.55 -4.27
C VAL A 98 11.15 9.81 -3.70
N LEU A 99 12.10 8.88 -3.84
CA LEU A 99 13.52 9.07 -3.47
C LEU A 99 14.18 10.17 -4.28
N GLU A 100 14.01 10.15 -5.60
CA GLU A 100 14.68 11.10 -6.51
C GLU A 100 14.17 12.54 -6.34
N ILE A 101 12.94 12.73 -5.85
CA ILE A 101 12.40 14.06 -5.56
C ILE A 101 12.62 14.51 -4.11
N GLY A 102 13.19 13.65 -3.23
CA GLY A 102 13.27 13.92 -1.79
C GLY A 102 11.89 14.09 -1.15
N GLY A 103 10.88 13.36 -1.65
CA GLY A 103 9.51 13.44 -1.16
C GLY A 103 9.32 12.74 0.19
N GLU A 104 8.09 12.80 0.72
CA GLU A 104 7.75 12.27 2.05
C GLU A 104 6.77 11.10 1.95
N LEU A 105 6.69 10.27 3.00
CA LEU A 105 5.81 9.10 3.06
C LEU A 105 4.88 9.20 4.26
N LEU A 106 3.57 9.02 4.05
CA LEU A 106 2.60 8.80 5.12
C LEU A 106 2.10 7.35 5.04
N VAL A 107 2.35 6.58 6.08
CA VAL A 107 2.02 5.15 6.13
C VAL A 107 0.87 4.92 7.09
N VAL A 108 -0.22 4.31 6.60
CA VAL A 108 -1.43 4.04 7.37
C VAL A 108 -1.79 2.57 7.26
N SER A 109 -1.91 1.87 8.38
CA SER A 109 -2.41 0.48 8.39
C SER A 109 -3.88 0.42 7.99
N GLN A 110 -4.23 -0.47 7.03
CA GLN A 110 -5.55 -0.54 6.40
C GLN A 110 -5.97 -2.00 6.14
N PHE A 111 -6.40 -2.72 7.17
CA PHE A 111 -6.83 -4.12 7.05
C PHE A 111 -8.05 -4.31 6.15
N THR A 112 -8.88 -3.26 6.02
CA THR A 112 -10.08 -3.29 5.16
C THR A 112 -9.77 -3.44 3.67
N LEU A 113 -8.49 -3.41 3.25
CA LEU A 113 -8.08 -3.79 1.89
C LEU A 113 -8.37 -5.28 1.60
N TYR A 114 -8.62 -6.09 2.64
CA TYR A 114 -9.04 -7.49 2.52
C TYR A 114 -10.55 -7.69 2.63
N ALA A 115 -11.35 -6.62 2.54
CA ALA A 115 -12.80 -6.73 2.62
C ALA A 115 -13.37 -7.62 1.51
N ASP A 116 -14.01 -8.73 1.89
CA ASP A 116 -14.83 -9.54 0.99
C ASP A 116 -16.29 -9.12 1.10
N CYS A 117 -16.78 -8.50 0.02
CA CYS A 117 -18.15 -8.00 -0.10
C CYS A 117 -19.03 -8.86 -1.02
N ARG A 118 -18.58 -10.06 -1.42
CA ARG A 118 -19.29 -10.92 -2.39
C ARG A 118 -20.59 -11.50 -1.83
N LYS A 119 -20.70 -11.65 -0.51
CA LYS A 119 -21.87 -12.25 0.14
C LYS A 119 -22.47 -11.31 1.17
N GLY A 120 -23.79 -11.10 1.07
CA GLY A 120 -24.55 -10.31 2.04
C GLY A 120 -24.25 -8.81 1.95
N ARG A 121 -24.56 -8.09 3.06
CA ARG A 121 -24.37 -6.63 3.18
C ARG A 121 -23.31 -6.23 4.22
N ARG A 122 -22.67 -7.20 4.85
CA ARG A 122 -21.57 -7.00 5.79
C ARG A 122 -20.30 -7.53 5.17
N PRO A 123 -19.22 -6.74 5.06
CA PRO A 123 -17.93 -7.24 4.60
C PRO A 123 -17.35 -8.25 5.60
N SER A 124 -16.66 -9.28 5.09
CA SER A 124 -15.77 -10.14 5.87
C SER A 124 -14.32 -9.68 5.67
N PHE A 125 -13.46 -9.95 6.66
CA PHE A 125 -12.05 -9.57 6.64
C PHE A 125 -11.13 -10.76 6.91
N ASP A 126 -11.59 -11.98 6.64
CA ASP A 126 -10.89 -13.25 6.91
C ASP A 126 -9.54 -13.36 6.18
N GLY A 127 -9.34 -12.58 5.12
CA GLY A 127 -8.08 -12.49 4.37
C GLY A 127 -7.00 -11.61 5.04
N SER A 128 -7.30 -10.92 6.13
CA SER A 128 -6.35 -10.06 6.85
C SER A 128 -5.59 -10.85 7.92
N ALA A 129 -4.32 -10.50 8.15
CA ALA A 129 -3.56 -11.00 9.29
C ALA A 129 -4.22 -10.61 10.62
N THR A 130 -3.92 -11.39 11.68
CA THR A 130 -4.31 -11.01 13.05
C THR A 130 -3.66 -9.69 13.45
N PRO A 131 -4.26 -8.91 14.37
CA PRO A 131 -3.69 -7.62 14.77
C PRO A 131 -2.24 -7.69 15.24
N GLU A 132 -1.85 -8.77 15.93
CA GLU A 132 -0.49 -8.96 16.42
C GLU A 132 0.51 -9.14 15.26
N ILE A 133 0.23 -10.05 14.33
CA ILE A 133 1.08 -10.28 13.14
C ILE A 133 1.14 -9.02 12.29
N ALA A 134 -0.03 -8.40 12.04
CA ALA A 134 -0.12 -7.20 11.23
C ALA A 134 0.68 -6.04 11.83
N LYS A 135 0.62 -5.84 13.15
CA LYS A 135 1.38 -4.79 13.83
C LYS A 135 2.88 -4.99 13.69
N ASN A 136 3.38 -6.20 13.94
CA ASN A 136 4.81 -6.49 13.87
C ASN A 136 5.37 -6.24 12.47
N LEU A 137 4.68 -6.74 11.42
CA LEU A 137 5.09 -6.55 10.04
C LEU A 137 4.92 -5.08 9.58
N TYR A 138 3.89 -4.39 10.05
CA TYR A 138 3.70 -2.97 9.78
C TYR A 138 4.82 -2.12 10.37
N ASP A 139 5.18 -2.35 11.64
CA ASP A 139 6.28 -1.63 12.30
C ASP A 139 7.60 -1.85 11.56
N LEU A 140 7.90 -3.11 11.18
CA LEU A 140 9.08 -3.45 10.39
C LEU A 140 9.06 -2.78 9.00
N PHE A 141 7.91 -2.70 8.34
CA PHE A 141 7.76 -2.01 7.08
C PHE A 141 8.10 -0.51 7.20
N VAL A 142 7.57 0.15 8.23
CA VAL A 142 7.86 1.56 8.53
C VAL A 142 9.35 1.77 8.82
N GLU A 143 9.97 0.91 9.64
CA GLU A 143 11.40 0.99 9.93
C GLU A 143 12.25 0.89 8.66
N LYS A 144 11.94 -0.06 7.79
CA LYS A 144 12.66 -0.23 6.52
C LYS A 144 12.49 0.98 5.59
N LEU A 145 11.31 1.59 5.53
CA LEU A 145 11.12 2.84 4.77
C LEU A 145 11.97 3.98 5.35
N ARG A 146 12.07 4.10 6.68
CA ARG A 146 12.90 5.11 7.35
C ARG A 146 14.39 4.99 7.04
N LEU A 147 14.89 3.78 6.74
CA LEU A 147 16.27 3.58 6.30
C LEU A 147 16.61 4.28 4.97
N SER A 148 15.60 4.68 4.21
CA SER A 148 15.79 5.49 2.99
C SER A 148 16.29 6.91 3.25
N GLY A 149 16.18 7.40 4.49
CA GLY A 149 16.48 8.77 4.88
C GLY A 149 15.36 9.78 4.59
N LEU A 150 14.24 9.35 4.00
CA LEU A 150 13.07 10.20 3.80
C LEU A 150 12.31 10.43 5.10
N ASN A 151 11.53 11.52 5.15
CA ASN A 151 10.54 11.71 6.22
C ASN A 151 9.41 10.68 6.08
N VAL A 152 9.23 9.84 7.11
CA VAL A 152 8.18 8.79 7.15
C VAL A 152 7.29 9.04 8.36
N ALA A 153 6.14 9.67 8.12
CA ALA A 153 5.08 9.83 9.11
C ALA A 153 4.14 8.62 9.11
N THR A 154 3.46 8.39 10.22
CA THR A 154 2.52 7.27 10.37
C THR A 154 1.22 7.72 11.02
N GLY A 155 0.15 6.93 10.81
CA GLY A 155 -1.01 6.95 11.70
C GLY A 155 -0.75 6.19 13.00
N VAL A 156 -1.81 5.92 13.75
CA VAL A 156 -1.79 5.11 14.97
C VAL A 156 -2.45 3.76 14.69
N PHE A 157 -1.68 2.68 14.79
CA PHE A 157 -2.16 1.33 14.49
C PHE A 157 -3.37 0.97 15.36
N GLY A 158 -4.45 0.52 14.72
CA GLY A 158 -5.69 0.09 15.38
C GLY A 158 -6.58 1.23 15.90
N ALA A 159 -6.19 2.50 15.76
CA ALA A 159 -7.05 3.62 16.14
C ALA A 159 -8.08 3.96 15.06
N MET A 160 -9.15 4.64 15.48
CA MET A 160 -10.02 5.36 14.55
C MET A 160 -9.30 6.62 14.08
N MET A 161 -9.08 6.73 12.79
CA MET A 161 -8.30 7.81 12.18
C MET A 161 -9.14 8.57 11.16
N GLN A 162 -9.01 9.90 11.15
CA GLN A 162 -9.37 10.72 10.00
C GLN A 162 -8.11 10.90 9.15
N VAL A 163 -8.19 10.56 7.88
CA VAL A 163 -7.07 10.72 6.94
C VAL A 163 -7.46 11.76 5.89
N ASP A 164 -6.81 12.91 5.94
CA ASP A 164 -7.01 13.98 4.98
C ASP A 164 -5.95 13.85 3.88
N ILE A 165 -6.39 13.82 2.62
CA ILE A 165 -5.52 13.54 1.47
C ILE A 165 -5.78 14.58 0.39
N ILE A 166 -4.75 15.36 0.02
CA ILE A 166 -4.77 16.22 -1.16
C ILE A 166 -4.01 15.51 -2.28
N ASN A 167 -4.77 14.75 -3.08
CA ASN A 167 -4.20 14.01 -4.20
C ASN A 167 -3.58 14.93 -5.26
N ASP A 168 -2.51 14.44 -5.88
CA ASP A 168 -1.87 15.06 -7.03
C ASP A 168 -2.02 14.16 -8.26
N GLY A 169 -2.76 14.69 -9.27
CA GLY A 169 -3.00 13.98 -10.50
C GLY A 169 -4.47 13.74 -10.86
N PRO A 170 -5.32 12.94 -10.17
CA PRO A 170 -5.01 11.96 -9.13
C PRO A 170 -4.25 10.75 -9.68
N ILE A 171 -3.29 10.26 -8.90
CA ILE A 171 -2.57 9.02 -9.18
C ILE A 171 -2.77 8.10 -7.98
N THR A 172 -3.42 6.98 -8.24
CA THR A 172 -3.68 5.92 -7.25
C THR A 172 -3.36 4.58 -7.88
N MET A 173 -2.54 3.77 -7.22
CA MET A 173 -2.12 2.45 -7.68
C MET A 173 -2.30 1.43 -6.55
N ILE A 174 -2.51 0.18 -6.93
CA ILE A 174 -2.55 -0.95 -6.00
C ILE A 174 -1.33 -1.82 -6.32
N LEU A 175 -0.51 -2.06 -5.30
CA LEU A 175 0.53 -3.08 -5.33
C LEU A 175 0.03 -4.31 -4.59
N GLU A 176 0.25 -5.47 -5.18
CA GLU A 176 -0.01 -6.77 -4.57
C GLU A 176 1.23 -7.66 -4.74
N ARG A 177 1.60 -8.37 -3.68
CA ARG A 177 2.71 -9.33 -3.70
C ARG A 177 2.24 -10.60 -3.01
N GLU A 178 2.10 -11.66 -3.79
CA GLU A 178 1.81 -12.99 -3.26
C GLU A 178 3.03 -13.55 -2.52
N ALA A 179 2.80 -14.24 -1.39
CA ALA A 179 3.87 -14.94 -0.70
C ALA A 179 4.46 -16.02 -1.62
N GLU A 180 5.77 -16.06 -1.74
CA GLU A 180 6.46 -17.15 -2.43
C GLU A 180 6.38 -18.39 -1.54
N GLY A 181 5.64 -19.43 -1.98
CA GLY A 181 5.47 -20.69 -1.28
C GLY A 181 6.73 -21.57 -1.27
#